data_6102cd58135e8b9bc05211f010b3f9a8
#
_entry.id   6102cd58135e8b9bc05211f010b3f9a8
#
_cell.length_a   1.000
_cell.length_b   1.000
_cell.length_c   1.000
_cell.angle_alpha   90.00
_cell.angle_beta   90.00
_cell.angle_gamma   90.00
#
_symmetry.space_group_name_H-M   'P 1'
#
loop_
_entity.id
_entity.type
_entity.pdbx_description
1 polymer ?
#
loop_
_entity_poly.entity_id
_entity_poly.type
_entity_poly.pdbx_seq_one_letter_code
_entity_poly.pdbx_strand_id
1 'polypeptide(L)'
;MGQKVNPIGLRLGINRSWDSIWFAKKKDYGRLLIEDYKIRDFIKKNIVNSGVSQVLIERSAKKCIVTIYTSRPGFVIGKKGADVDKIKKNLSKISKSEISLNIKEIKKPELNAYLVAENIAQQLVKRIAYRRAMKRAMQSALRLGAKGIRVCLAGRLAGNEIARTEWLREGSVPLHTFRANVDYAETEALTTYGMIGVKVWIYKGEIFLKDLKTNNKVSKNVTTNKNKV
;
A
#
# COMPACT_ATOMS: atom_id res chain seq x y z
N MET A 1 -12.24 -14.15 -22.50
CA MET A 1 -12.56 -13.11 -21.50
C MET A 1 -11.54 -12.00 -21.61
N GLY A 2 -11.97 -10.72 -21.60
CA GLY A 2 -11.07 -9.58 -21.70
C GLY A 2 -10.16 -9.42 -20.48
N GLN A 3 -9.01 -8.80 -20.70
CA GLN A 3 -8.06 -8.45 -19.67
C GLN A 3 -8.63 -7.34 -18.76
N LYS A 4 -8.37 -7.42 -17.45
CA LYS A 4 -8.79 -6.40 -16.48
C LYS A 4 -7.64 -5.45 -16.19
N VAL A 5 -7.87 -4.16 -16.37
CA VAL A 5 -6.89 -3.11 -16.06
C VAL A 5 -6.69 -3.02 -14.55
N ASN A 6 -5.45 -2.72 -14.13
CA ASN A 6 -5.15 -2.47 -12.72
C ASN A 6 -5.92 -1.24 -12.23
N PRO A 7 -6.73 -1.36 -11.16
CA PRO A 7 -7.57 -0.26 -10.67
C PRO A 7 -6.78 0.98 -10.24
N ILE A 8 -5.56 0.80 -9.75
CA ILE A 8 -4.66 1.90 -9.37
C ILE A 8 -4.20 2.64 -10.63
N GLY A 9 -3.68 1.89 -11.63
CA GLY A 9 -3.19 2.47 -12.88
C GLY A 9 -4.28 3.23 -13.64
N LEU A 10 -5.52 2.70 -13.67
CA LEU A 10 -6.66 3.37 -14.29
C LEU A 10 -6.98 4.75 -13.68
N ARG A 11 -6.68 4.94 -12.39
CA ARG A 11 -7.04 6.13 -11.60
C ARG A 11 -5.89 7.09 -11.35
N LEU A 12 -4.69 6.76 -11.81
CA LEU A 12 -3.53 7.66 -11.73
C LEU A 12 -3.80 8.95 -12.51
N GLY A 13 -3.52 10.08 -11.88
CA GLY A 13 -3.76 11.40 -12.45
C GLY A 13 -5.23 11.89 -12.36
N ILE A 14 -6.18 11.03 -11.98
CA ILE A 14 -7.60 11.40 -11.81
C ILE A 14 -7.92 11.63 -10.34
N ASN A 15 -7.90 10.57 -9.53
CA ASN A 15 -8.18 10.65 -8.09
C ASN A 15 -7.05 10.09 -7.22
N ARG A 16 -5.98 9.58 -7.82
CA ARG A 16 -4.79 9.05 -7.16
C ARG A 16 -3.53 9.61 -7.79
N SER A 17 -2.55 9.95 -6.95
CA SER A 17 -1.21 10.37 -7.38
C SER A 17 -0.24 9.19 -7.37
N TRP A 18 0.96 9.41 -7.91
CA TRP A 18 2.06 8.44 -7.91
C TRP A 18 2.67 8.28 -6.52
N ASP A 19 3.25 7.12 -6.27
CA ASP A 19 3.98 6.84 -5.03
C ASP A 19 5.41 7.40 -5.03
N SER A 20 5.92 7.81 -6.19
CA SER A 20 7.17 8.58 -6.35
C SER A 20 6.83 9.90 -7.00
N ILE A 21 7.08 11.01 -6.27
CA ILE A 21 6.75 12.37 -6.71
C ILE A 21 8.06 13.13 -6.89
N TRP A 22 8.59 13.12 -8.11
CA TRP A 22 9.77 13.85 -8.50
C TRP A 22 9.90 13.97 -10.01
N PHE A 23 10.75 14.90 -10.44
CA PHE A 23 11.11 15.11 -11.84
C PHE A 23 12.63 15.06 -11.98
N ALA A 24 13.13 14.44 -13.06
CA ALA A 24 14.55 14.38 -13.37
C ALA A 24 14.80 14.49 -14.87
N LYS A 25 16.02 14.94 -15.23
CA LYS A 25 16.48 14.94 -16.61
C LYS A 25 16.66 13.51 -17.13
N LYS A 26 16.55 13.30 -18.44
CA LYS A 26 16.63 11.97 -19.09
C LYS A 26 17.86 11.16 -18.66
N LYS A 27 19.01 11.80 -18.47
CA LYS A 27 20.28 11.14 -18.06
C LYS A 27 20.22 10.57 -16.62
N ASP A 28 19.51 11.25 -15.71
CA ASP A 28 19.47 10.88 -14.28
C ASP A 28 18.27 10.03 -13.93
N TYR A 29 17.25 9.96 -14.78
CA TYR A 29 15.98 9.30 -14.52
C TYR A 29 16.16 7.83 -14.13
N GLY A 30 16.90 7.05 -14.92
CA GLY A 30 17.11 5.62 -14.67
C GLY A 30 17.81 5.35 -13.35
N ARG A 31 18.82 6.17 -13.00
CA ARG A 31 19.54 6.04 -11.73
C ARG A 31 18.61 6.27 -10.54
N LEU A 32 17.83 7.35 -10.55
CA LEU A 32 16.91 7.70 -9.48
C LEU A 32 15.78 6.66 -9.34
N LEU A 33 15.29 6.12 -10.45
CA LEU A 33 14.29 5.05 -10.43
C LEU A 33 14.82 3.77 -9.76
N ILE A 34 16.06 3.39 -10.07
CA ILE A 34 16.71 2.23 -9.45
C ILE A 34 16.94 2.46 -7.96
N GLU A 35 17.33 3.68 -7.56
CA GLU A 35 17.45 4.06 -6.15
C GLU A 35 16.11 3.93 -5.41
N ASP A 36 15.01 4.43 -5.99
CA ASP A 36 13.67 4.31 -5.41
C ASP A 36 13.23 2.85 -5.25
N TYR A 37 13.52 2.03 -6.26
CA TYR A 37 13.24 0.58 -6.17
C TYR A 37 14.00 -0.08 -5.03
N LYS A 38 15.30 0.20 -4.91
CA LYS A 38 16.14 -0.32 -3.81
C LYS A 38 15.67 0.14 -2.44
N ILE A 39 15.24 1.41 -2.30
CA ILE A 39 14.68 1.94 -1.07
C ILE A 39 13.40 1.19 -0.67
N ARG A 40 12.48 0.96 -1.61
CA ARG A 40 11.24 0.22 -1.35
C ARG A 40 11.49 -1.23 -0.98
N ASP A 41 12.38 -1.90 -1.70
CA ASP A 41 12.77 -3.29 -1.43
C ASP A 41 13.44 -3.43 -0.05
N PHE A 42 14.37 -2.52 0.28
CA PHE A 42 15.00 -2.47 1.58
C PHE A 42 13.98 -2.30 2.72
N ILE A 43 13.01 -1.38 2.58
CA ILE A 43 11.97 -1.16 3.57
C ILE A 43 11.10 -2.41 3.74
N LYS A 44 10.65 -3.03 2.63
CA LYS A 44 9.86 -4.27 2.68
C LYS A 44 10.58 -5.42 3.39
N LYS A 45 11.88 -5.60 3.14
CA LYS A 45 12.67 -6.71 3.71
C LYS A 45 13.00 -6.50 5.18
N ASN A 46 13.32 -5.28 5.58
CA ASN A 46 13.82 -5.03 6.95
C ASN A 46 12.71 -4.69 7.95
N ILE A 47 11.55 -4.25 7.48
CA ILE A 47 10.44 -3.85 8.36
C ILE A 47 9.31 -4.89 8.28
N VAL A 48 9.66 -6.15 8.50
CA VAL A 48 8.68 -7.24 8.56
C VAL A 48 7.81 -7.08 9.80
N ASN A 49 6.51 -7.42 9.71
CA ASN A 49 5.51 -7.37 10.80
C ASN A 49 5.05 -5.99 11.28
N SER A 50 5.57 -4.90 10.73
CA SER A 50 5.10 -3.55 11.10
C SER A 50 3.83 -3.13 10.35
N GLY A 51 3.37 -3.91 9.37
CA GLY A 51 2.22 -3.57 8.53
C GLY A 51 2.47 -2.29 7.71
N VAL A 52 3.57 -2.25 6.96
CA VAL A 52 3.84 -1.17 6.01
C VAL A 52 2.91 -1.32 4.82
N SER A 53 2.10 -0.31 4.57
CA SER A 53 1.14 -0.29 3.47
C SER A 53 1.71 0.33 2.20
N GLN A 54 2.29 1.52 2.33
CA GLN A 54 2.74 2.34 1.21
C GLN A 54 4.00 3.10 1.59
N VAL A 55 4.90 3.26 0.63
CA VAL A 55 6.11 4.07 0.76
C VAL A 55 6.04 5.17 -0.30
N LEU A 56 5.85 6.41 0.15
CA LEU A 56 5.86 7.59 -0.70
C LEU A 56 7.26 8.18 -0.72
N ILE A 57 7.79 8.47 -1.90
CA ILE A 57 9.12 9.05 -2.09
C ILE A 57 8.98 10.39 -2.80
N GLU A 58 9.38 11.45 -2.12
CA GLU A 58 9.41 12.81 -2.67
C GLU A 58 10.87 13.25 -2.78
N ARG A 59 11.29 13.65 -3.97
CA ARG A 59 12.66 14.14 -4.19
C ARG A 59 12.64 15.62 -4.54
N SER A 60 13.45 16.36 -3.80
CA SER A 60 13.86 17.71 -4.10
C SER A 60 15.30 17.69 -4.60
N ALA A 61 15.86 18.83 -5.01
CA ALA A 61 17.20 18.92 -5.62
C ALA A 61 18.31 18.25 -4.77
N LYS A 62 18.26 18.38 -3.43
CA LYS A 62 19.29 17.85 -2.52
C LYS A 62 18.73 16.88 -1.47
N LYS A 63 17.40 16.79 -1.31
CA LYS A 63 16.75 16.00 -0.25
C LYS A 63 15.83 14.95 -0.82
N CYS A 64 15.85 13.77 -0.23
CA CYS A 64 14.93 12.69 -0.51
C CYS A 64 14.08 12.44 0.75
N ILE A 65 12.78 12.71 0.67
CA ILE A 65 11.84 12.51 1.76
C ILE A 65 11.13 11.18 1.52
N VAL A 66 11.33 10.24 2.42
CA VAL A 66 10.68 8.92 2.38
C VAL A 66 9.62 8.88 3.46
N THR A 67 8.35 8.86 3.06
CA THR A 67 7.21 8.75 3.97
C THR A 67 6.70 7.31 3.99
N ILE A 68 6.77 6.66 5.14
CA ILE A 68 6.30 5.28 5.35
C ILE A 68 4.92 5.33 6.02
N TYR A 69 3.93 4.74 5.36
CA TYR A 69 2.60 4.54 5.92
C TYR A 69 2.52 3.16 6.56
N THR A 70 2.28 3.09 7.85
CA THR A 70 2.23 1.85 8.62
C THR A 70 1.03 1.80 9.55
N SER A 71 0.54 0.59 9.84
CA SER A 71 -0.48 0.36 10.86
C SER A 71 0.08 0.33 12.28
N ARG A 72 1.40 0.09 12.44
CA ARG A 72 2.06 -0.05 13.73
C ARG A 72 3.34 0.77 13.78
N PRO A 73 3.25 2.09 13.96
CA PRO A 73 4.41 2.98 13.92
C PRO A 73 5.45 2.64 15.00
N GLY A 74 5.04 2.15 16.16
CA GLY A 74 5.94 1.77 17.22
C GLY A 74 6.97 0.70 16.84
N PHE A 75 6.61 -0.26 15.98
CA PHE A 75 7.55 -1.27 15.46
C PHE A 75 8.58 -0.69 14.49
N VAL A 76 8.24 0.38 13.79
CA VAL A 76 9.17 1.05 12.87
C VAL A 76 10.11 2.00 13.62
N ILE A 77 9.59 2.67 14.65
CA ILE A 77 10.35 3.64 15.45
C ILE A 77 11.34 2.92 16.35
N GLY A 78 10.93 1.78 16.92
CA GLY A 78 11.73 1.01 17.85
C GLY A 78 11.93 1.70 19.20
N LYS A 79 12.74 1.10 20.08
CA LYS A 79 13.03 1.64 21.39
C LYS A 79 13.85 2.94 21.25
N LYS A 80 13.31 4.06 21.76
CA LYS A 80 13.96 5.39 21.75
C LYS A 80 14.41 5.87 20.36
N GLY A 81 13.79 5.37 19.27
CA GLY A 81 14.12 5.78 17.89
C GLY A 81 15.34 5.08 17.27
N ALA A 82 15.95 4.11 17.96
CA ALA A 82 17.16 3.44 17.49
C ALA A 82 17.01 2.73 16.15
N ASP A 83 15.83 2.18 15.86
CA ASP A 83 15.60 1.46 14.61
C ASP A 83 15.38 2.42 13.42
N VAL A 84 14.77 3.58 13.65
CA VAL A 84 14.68 4.66 12.63
C VAL A 84 16.06 5.14 12.24
N ASP A 85 16.97 5.34 13.21
CA ASP A 85 18.34 5.80 12.94
C ASP A 85 19.14 4.74 12.17
N LYS A 86 18.96 3.46 12.47
CA LYS A 86 19.56 2.36 11.71
C LYS A 86 19.03 2.34 10.26
N ILE A 87 17.70 2.46 10.08
CA ILE A 87 17.07 2.52 8.77
C ILE A 87 17.62 3.72 7.99
N LYS A 88 17.66 4.91 8.59
CA LYS A 88 18.19 6.13 7.97
C LYS A 88 19.64 5.96 7.55
N LYS A 89 20.51 5.40 8.40
CA LYS A 89 21.91 5.11 8.08
C LYS A 89 22.06 4.14 6.91
N ASN A 90 21.25 3.11 6.85
CA ASN A 90 21.30 2.14 5.76
C ASN A 90 20.76 2.71 4.45
N LEU A 91 19.69 3.49 4.50
CA LEU A 91 19.15 4.17 3.33
C LEU A 91 20.13 5.22 2.77
N SER A 92 20.86 5.94 3.62
CA SER A 92 21.89 6.90 3.18
C SER A 92 23.06 6.25 2.44
N LYS A 93 23.29 4.93 2.61
CA LYS A 93 24.25 4.18 1.78
C LYS A 93 23.71 3.85 0.37
N ILE A 94 22.39 3.80 0.22
CA ILE A 94 21.74 3.48 -1.07
C ILE A 94 21.57 4.72 -1.92
N SER A 95 21.22 5.85 -1.32
CA SER A 95 20.99 7.12 -2.02
C SER A 95 22.12 8.11 -1.78
N LYS A 96 22.50 8.84 -2.83
CA LYS A 96 23.47 9.94 -2.75
C LYS A 96 22.90 11.22 -2.15
N SER A 97 21.57 11.33 -2.04
CA SER A 97 20.86 12.48 -1.51
C SER A 97 20.69 12.37 0.01
N GLU A 98 20.56 13.50 0.70
CA GLU A 98 20.20 13.53 2.12
C GLU A 98 18.81 12.94 2.32
N ILE A 99 18.68 11.89 3.15
CA ILE A 99 17.41 11.19 3.38
C ILE A 99 16.75 11.72 4.66
N SER A 100 15.50 12.15 4.53
CA SER A 100 14.59 12.43 5.63
C SER A 100 13.50 11.36 5.69
N LEU A 101 13.29 10.77 6.86
CA LEU A 101 12.32 9.70 7.07
C LEU A 101 11.13 10.24 7.85
N ASN A 102 9.92 10.08 7.29
CA ASN A 102 8.68 10.42 7.93
C ASN A 102 7.84 9.15 8.12
N ILE A 103 7.28 8.94 9.31
CA ILE A 103 6.41 7.81 9.61
C ILE A 103 5.00 8.34 9.84
N LYS A 104 4.03 7.81 9.09
CA LYS A 104 2.61 8.16 9.24
C LYS A 104 1.80 6.93 9.59
N GLU A 105 0.96 7.08 10.60
CA GLU A 105 0.06 6.01 11.06
C GLU A 105 -1.19 5.90 10.17
N ILE A 106 -1.60 4.66 9.92
CA ILE A 106 -2.87 4.33 9.29
C ILE A 106 -3.87 3.96 10.37
N LYS A 107 -4.80 4.86 10.66
CA LYS A 107 -5.81 4.69 11.73
C LYS A 107 -6.76 3.51 11.50
N LYS A 108 -7.07 3.15 10.23
CA LYS A 108 -8.00 2.08 9.86
C LYS A 108 -7.31 1.10 8.89
N PRO A 109 -6.51 0.15 9.40
CA PRO A 109 -5.76 -0.78 8.56
C PRO A 109 -6.66 -1.70 7.71
N GLU A 110 -7.86 -2.03 8.19
CA GLU A 110 -8.79 -2.91 7.49
C GLU A 110 -9.45 -2.25 6.26
N LEU A 111 -9.33 -0.93 6.11
CA LEU A 111 -9.71 -0.20 4.89
C LEU A 111 -8.57 -0.08 3.88
N ASN A 112 -7.39 -0.60 4.20
CA ASN A 112 -6.24 -0.59 3.29
C ASN A 112 -6.10 -1.96 2.62
N ALA A 113 -6.18 -1.98 1.30
CA ALA A 113 -6.18 -3.22 0.53
C ALA A 113 -4.90 -4.04 0.73
N TYR A 114 -3.73 -3.37 0.84
CA TYR A 114 -2.46 -4.06 1.02
C TYR A 114 -2.37 -4.78 2.37
N LEU A 115 -2.75 -4.09 3.46
CA LEU A 115 -2.73 -4.67 4.80
C LEU A 115 -3.72 -5.83 4.95
N VAL A 116 -4.89 -5.71 4.32
CA VAL A 116 -5.89 -6.79 4.30
C VAL A 116 -5.36 -8.00 3.52
N ALA A 117 -4.74 -7.77 2.36
CA ALA A 117 -4.18 -8.85 1.54
C ALA A 117 -3.02 -9.55 2.28
N GLU A 118 -2.13 -8.79 2.91
CA GLU A 118 -1.04 -9.34 3.73
C GLU A 118 -1.56 -10.16 4.92
N ASN A 119 -2.59 -9.66 5.62
CA ASN A 119 -3.21 -10.39 6.72
C ASN A 119 -3.83 -11.73 6.25
N ILE A 120 -4.52 -11.73 5.11
CA ILE A 120 -5.05 -12.97 4.51
C ILE A 120 -3.88 -13.91 4.16
N ALA A 121 -2.82 -13.41 3.52
CA ALA A 121 -1.66 -14.21 3.17
C ALA A 121 -1.00 -14.86 4.41
N GLN A 122 -0.81 -14.10 5.49
CA GLN A 122 -0.29 -14.63 6.75
C GLN A 122 -1.20 -15.69 7.37
N GLN A 123 -2.53 -15.54 7.28
CA GLN A 123 -3.48 -16.55 7.77
C GLN A 123 -3.41 -17.84 6.94
N LEU A 124 -3.23 -17.73 5.61
CA LEU A 124 -3.05 -18.89 4.73
C LEU A 124 -1.77 -19.68 5.04
N VAL A 125 -0.66 -18.97 5.29
CA VAL A 125 0.60 -19.59 5.73
C VAL A 125 0.42 -20.35 7.06
N LYS A 126 -0.41 -19.81 7.96
CA LYS A 126 -0.79 -20.47 9.22
C LYS A 126 -1.83 -21.60 9.06
N ARG A 127 -2.13 -22.01 7.83
CA ARG A 127 -3.09 -23.07 7.48
C ARG A 127 -4.52 -22.83 7.98
N ILE A 128 -4.93 -21.56 8.12
CA ILE A 128 -6.34 -21.22 8.39
C ILE A 128 -7.15 -21.47 7.12
N ALA A 129 -8.36 -22.02 7.27
CA ALA A 129 -9.26 -22.25 6.15
C ALA A 129 -9.50 -20.97 5.36
N TYR A 130 -9.17 -20.98 4.06
CA TYR A 130 -9.18 -19.82 3.18
C TYR A 130 -10.55 -19.13 3.12
N ARG A 131 -11.66 -19.87 3.10
CA ARG A 131 -13.02 -19.31 3.14
C ARG A 131 -13.28 -18.51 4.40
N ARG A 132 -12.78 -18.99 5.54
CA ARG A 132 -12.92 -18.31 6.84
C ARG A 132 -12.08 -17.04 6.87
N ALA A 133 -10.85 -17.08 6.35
CA ALA A 133 -9.97 -15.93 6.25
C ALA A 133 -10.58 -14.82 5.37
N MET A 134 -11.09 -15.18 4.19
CA MET A 134 -11.77 -14.25 3.28
C MET A 134 -13.00 -13.60 3.92
N LYS A 135 -13.92 -14.41 4.49
CA LYS A 135 -15.15 -13.89 5.12
C LYS A 135 -14.85 -12.96 6.28
N ARG A 136 -13.89 -13.31 7.15
CA ARG A 136 -13.48 -12.46 8.28
C ARG A 136 -12.94 -11.12 7.80
N ALA A 137 -12.06 -11.13 6.80
CA ALA A 137 -11.48 -9.90 6.23
C ALA A 137 -12.57 -9.00 5.63
N MET A 138 -13.54 -9.59 4.90
CA MET A 138 -14.65 -8.86 4.29
C MET A 138 -15.56 -8.23 5.36
N GLN A 139 -15.98 -8.98 6.36
CA GLN A 139 -16.81 -8.48 7.45
C GLN A 139 -16.12 -7.35 8.23
N SER A 140 -14.81 -7.47 8.50
CA SER A 140 -14.05 -6.43 9.18
C SER A 140 -13.99 -5.13 8.38
N ALA A 141 -13.73 -5.22 7.06
CA ALA A 141 -13.69 -4.05 6.19
C ALA A 141 -15.06 -3.35 6.08
N LEU A 142 -16.15 -4.10 5.93
CA LEU A 142 -17.51 -3.53 5.85
C LEU A 142 -17.93 -2.88 7.16
N ARG A 143 -17.62 -3.50 8.31
CA ARG A 143 -17.89 -2.93 9.64
C ARG A 143 -17.23 -1.57 9.85
N LEU A 144 -16.04 -1.35 9.26
CA LEU A 144 -15.31 -0.09 9.36
C LEU A 144 -15.69 0.94 8.30
N GLY A 145 -16.67 0.61 7.44
CA GLY A 145 -17.27 1.56 6.51
C GLY A 145 -16.82 1.43 5.06
N ALA A 146 -16.25 0.29 4.65
CA ALA A 146 -16.09 0.00 3.23
C ALA A 146 -17.47 -0.15 2.58
N LYS A 147 -17.70 0.46 1.41
CA LYS A 147 -18.94 0.33 0.63
C LYS A 147 -19.01 -0.98 -0.16
N GLY A 148 -17.90 -1.64 -0.29
CA GLY A 148 -17.79 -2.94 -0.91
C GLY A 148 -16.37 -3.46 -0.94
N ILE A 149 -16.25 -4.77 -0.95
CA ILE A 149 -14.99 -5.48 -0.99
C ILE A 149 -15.10 -6.69 -1.90
N ARG A 150 -14.01 -6.97 -2.62
CA ARG A 150 -13.81 -8.21 -3.36
C ARG A 150 -12.48 -8.80 -2.99
N VAL A 151 -12.45 -10.08 -2.67
CA VAL A 151 -11.23 -10.85 -2.40
C VAL A 151 -11.16 -12.00 -3.40
N CYS A 152 -10.00 -12.24 -3.98
CA CYS A 152 -9.75 -13.32 -4.92
C CYS A 152 -8.49 -14.05 -4.49
N LEU A 153 -8.57 -15.38 -4.39
CA LEU A 153 -7.47 -16.27 -4.10
C LEU A 153 -7.26 -17.21 -5.28
N ALA A 154 -6.01 -17.37 -5.70
CA ALA A 154 -5.65 -18.25 -6.81
C ALA A 154 -4.44 -19.12 -6.43
N GLY A 155 -4.54 -20.42 -6.65
CA GLY A 155 -3.48 -21.38 -6.33
C GLY A 155 -4.03 -22.72 -5.84
N ARG A 156 -3.19 -23.51 -5.17
CA ARG A 156 -3.56 -24.81 -4.56
C ARG A 156 -4.30 -24.59 -3.24
N LEU A 157 -5.55 -24.17 -3.32
CA LEU A 157 -6.38 -23.85 -2.16
C LEU A 157 -6.64 -25.11 -1.32
N ALA A 158 -6.39 -25.01 -0.01
CA ALA A 158 -6.48 -26.12 0.94
C ALA A 158 -5.56 -27.32 0.63
N GLY A 159 -4.50 -27.14 -0.16
CA GLY A 159 -3.55 -28.18 -0.50
C GLY A 159 -3.99 -29.11 -1.65
N ASN A 160 -5.08 -28.80 -2.35
CA ASN A 160 -5.52 -29.58 -3.50
C ASN A 160 -4.46 -29.58 -4.62
N GLU A 161 -4.31 -30.70 -5.35
CA GLU A 161 -3.35 -30.81 -6.44
C GLU A 161 -3.65 -29.84 -7.59
N ILE A 162 -4.94 -29.72 -7.94
CA ILE A 162 -5.37 -28.84 -9.03
C ILE A 162 -5.55 -27.43 -8.47
N ALA A 163 -4.80 -26.48 -9.01
CA ALA A 163 -4.94 -25.06 -8.70
C ALA A 163 -6.30 -24.53 -9.19
N ARG A 164 -6.93 -23.71 -8.38
CA ARG A 164 -8.18 -23.05 -8.74
C ARG A 164 -8.23 -21.62 -8.24
N THR A 165 -9.14 -20.84 -8.81
CA THR A 165 -9.37 -19.46 -8.39
C THR A 165 -10.74 -19.39 -7.73
N GLU A 166 -10.78 -18.95 -6.49
CA GLU A 166 -12.01 -18.63 -5.77
C GLU A 166 -12.05 -17.15 -5.41
N TRP A 167 -13.21 -16.55 -5.53
CA TRP A 167 -13.42 -15.16 -5.18
C TRP A 167 -14.75 -14.97 -4.45
N LEU A 168 -14.74 -14.01 -3.53
CA LEU A 168 -15.92 -13.55 -2.81
C LEU A 168 -16.05 -12.05 -2.99
N ARG A 169 -17.28 -11.56 -3.08
CA ARG A 169 -17.60 -10.14 -3.15
C ARG A 169 -18.79 -9.82 -2.26
N GLU A 170 -18.68 -8.70 -1.56
CA GLU A 170 -19.76 -8.17 -0.73
C GLU A 170 -19.84 -6.66 -0.94
N GLY A 171 -21.05 -6.14 -1.13
CA GLY A 171 -21.27 -4.76 -1.51
C GLY A 171 -20.95 -4.46 -2.99
N SER A 172 -20.78 -3.18 -3.29
CA SER A 172 -20.50 -2.68 -4.65
C SER A 172 -19.01 -2.45 -4.86
N VAL A 173 -18.48 -2.88 -6.01
CA VAL A 173 -17.08 -2.60 -6.41
C VAL A 173 -17.07 -2.11 -7.86
N PRO A 174 -17.30 -0.80 -8.08
CA PRO A 174 -17.40 -0.22 -9.43
C PRO A 174 -16.01 -0.02 -10.04
N LEU A 175 -15.51 -1.02 -10.79
CA LEU A 175 -14.16 -0.98 -11.37
C LEU A 175 -14.04 0.01 -12.54
N HIS A 176 -15.13 0.23 -13.29
CA HIS A 176 -15.14 1.10 -14.46
C HIS A 176 -15.38 2.59 -14.15
N THR A 177 -15.85 2.90 -12.95
CA THR A 177 -16.13 4.29 -12.55
C THR A 177 -14.84 4.98 -12.09
N PHE A 178 -14.41 6.00 -12.82
CA PHE A 178 -13.15 6.74 -12.52
C PHE A 178 -13.19 7.49 -11.18
N ARG A 179 -14.34 8.08 -10.83
CA ARG A 179 -14.52 8.80 -9.57
C ARG A 179 -14.57 7.88 -8.35
N ALA A 180 -14.71 6.56 -8.55
CA ALA A 180 -14.75 5.60 -7.45
C ALA A 180 -13.36 5.44 -6.82
N ASN A 181 -13.29 5.62 -5.51
CA ASN A 181 -12.06 5.36 -4.74
C ASN A 181 -11.95 3.86 -4.46
N VAL A 182 -11.27 3.17 -5.35
CA VAL A 182 -11.01 1.73 -5.23
C VAL A 182 -9.55 1.53 -4.87
N ASP A 183 -9.30 0.99 -3.69
CA ASP A 183 -7.98 0.54 -3.27
C ASP A 183 -7.76 -0.90 -3.72
N TYR A 184 -6.57 -1.19 -4.22
CA TYR A 184 -6.21 -2.52 -4.75
C TYR A 184 -4.85 -2.94 -4.22
N ALA A 185 -4.73 -4.22 -3.91
CA ALA A 185 -3.45 -4.81 -3.60
C ALA A 185 -3.38 -6.27 -4.03
N GLU A 186 -2.17 -6.68 -4.30
CA GLU A 186 -1.80 -8.04 -4.65
C GLU A 186 -0.65 -8.46 -3.75
N THR A 187 -0.79 -9.65 -3.13
CA THR A 187 0.22 -10.26 -2.28
C THR A 187 0.29 -11.75 -2.55
N GLU A 188 1.37 -12.36 -2.15
CA GLU A 188 1.62 -13.78 -2.33
C GLU A 188 1.80 -14.45 -0.97
N ALA A 189 1.22 -15.63 -0.81
CA ALA A 189 1.37 -16.47 0.37
C ALA A 189 2.17 -17.73 -0.01
N LEU A 190 3.38 -17.86 0.50
CA LEU A 190 4.18 -19.07 0.34
C LEU A 190 3.69 -20.14 1.34
N THR A 191 3.00 -21.15 0.81
CA THR A 191 2.52 -22.29 1.61
C THR A 191 3.37 -23.52 1.36
N THR A 192 3.21 -24.56 2.19
CA THR A 192 3.91 -25.85 1.98
C THR A 192 3.57 -26.53 0.66
N TYR A 193 2.43 -26.17 0.04
CA TYR A 193 1.96 -26.74 -1.22
C TYR A 193 2.25 -25.85 -2.45
N GLY A 194 2.89 -24.70 -2.25
CA GLY A 194 3.21 -23.74 -3.29
C GLY A 194 2.70 -22.33 -3.00
N MET A 195 2.79 -21.46 -4.00
CA MET A 195 2.37 -20.06 -3.90
C MET A 195 0.87 -19.91 -4.10
N ILE A 196 0.23 -19.11 -3.26
CA ILE A 196 -1.17 -18.68 -3.41
C ILE A 196 -1.17 -17.16 -3.61
N GLY A 197 -1.69 -16.71 -4.75
CA GLY A 197 -1.90 -15.29 -5.02
C GLY A 197 -3.16 -14.77 -4.33
N VAL A 198 -3.05 -13.64 -3.68
CA VAL A 198 -4.14 -12.95 -2.98
C VAL A 198 -4.35 -11.59 -3.63
N LYS A 199 -5.56 -11.33 -4.17
CA LYS A 199 -5.94 -10.04 -4.75
C LYS A 199 -7.11 -9.47 -3.97
N VAL A 200 -7.00 -8.20 -3.55
CA VAL A 200 -8.03 -7.52 -2.75
C VAL A 200 -8.39 -6.19 -3.41
N TRP A 201 -9.68 -5.93 -3.54
CA TRP A 201 -10.27 -4.65 -3.99
C TRP A 201 -11.17 -4.13 -2.88
N ILE A 202 -10.95 -2.90 -2.42
CA ILE A 202 -11.78 -2.25 -1.40
C ILE A 202 -12.33 -0.95 -1.97
N TYR A 203 -13.65 -0.84 -2.03
CA TYR A 203 -14.34 0.38 -2.45
C TYR A 203 -14.67 1.24 -1.23
N LYS A 204 -14.09 2.43 -1.18
CA LYS A 204 -14.25 3.38 -0.06
C LYS A 204 -15.35 4.42 -0.30
N GLY A 205 -15.82 4.56 -1.52
CA GLY A 205 -16.80 5.56 -1.94
C GLY A 205 -16.36 6.34 -3.16
N GLU A 206 -17.08 7.39 -3.52
CA GLU A 206 -16.76 8.25 -4.65
C GLU A 206 -16.04 9.52 -4.16
N ILE A 207 -15.13 10.03 -4.98
CA ILE A 207 -14.41 11.28 -4.77
C ILE A 207 -14.86 12.24 -5.87
N PHE A 208 -15.43 13.37 -5.49
CA PHE A 208 -15.83 14.42 -6.42
C PHE A 208 -14.73 15.47 -6.54
N LEU A 209 -14.70 16.19 -7.67
CA LEU A 209 -13.70 17.24 -7.94
C LEU A 209 -13.71 18.35 -6.90
N LYS A 210 -14.84 18.62 -6.27
CA LYS A 210 -14.97 19.59 -5.16
C LYS A 210 -14.13 19.17 -3.96
N ASP A 211 -14.15 17.88 -3.61
CA ASP A 211 -13.43 17.32 -2.46
C ASP A 211 -11.90 17.35 -2.70
N LEU A 212 -11.46 17.11 -3.95
CA LEU A 212 -10.05 17.21 -4.33
C LEU A 212 -9.49 18.62 -4.20
N LYS A 213 -10.29 19.65 -4.57
CA LYS A 213 -9.88 21.06 -4.43
C LYS A 213 -9.78 21.49 -2.96
N THR A 214 -10.66 20.98 -2.11
CA THR A 214 -10.65 21.27 -0.66
C THR A 214 -9.46 20.62 0.03
N ASN A 215 -9.15 19.37 -0.27
CA ASN A 215 -8.00 18.66 0.28
C ASN A 215 -6.67 19.31 -0.12
N ASN A 216 -6.55 19.80 -1.35
CA ASN A 216 -5.37 20.51 -1.82
C ASN A 216 -5.19 21.90 -1.17
N LYS A 217 -6.28 22.58 -0.76
CA LYS A 217 -6.22 23.83 0.01
C LYS A 217 -5.76 23.60 1.45
N VAL A 218 -6.27 22.54 2.09
CA VAL A 218 -5.88 22.17 3.46
C VAL A 218 -4.41 21.79 3.54
N SER A 219 -3.90 21.03 2.57
CA SER A 219 -2.47 20.65 2.54
C SER A 219 -1.54 21.86 2.32
N LYS A 220 -1.94 22.85 1.51
CA LYS A 220 -1.18 24.08 1.31
C LYS A 220 -1.16 24.98 2.55
N ASN A 221 -2.25 25.06 3.30
CA ASN A 221 -2.33 25.87 4.52
C ASN A 221 -1.53 25.29 5.69
N VAL A 222 -1.37 23.97 5.74
CA VAL A 222 -0.54 23.30 6.76
C VAL A 222 0.96 23.53 6.51
N THR A 223 1.39 23.67 5.25
CA THR A 223 2.78 23.97 4.87
C THR A 223 3.14 25.44 5.11
N THR A 224 2.20 26.37 4.93
CA THR A 224 2.45 27.79 5.15
C THR A 224 2.51 28.18 6.63
N ASN A 225 1.80 27.47 7.53
CA ASN A 225 1.88 27.71 8.97
C ASN A 225 3.13 27.12 9.65
N LYS A 226 3.83 26.18 9.02
CA LYS A 226 5.10 25.64 9.54
C LYS A 226 6.32 26.51 9.22
N ASN A 227 6.19 27.47 8.33
CA ASN A 227 7.25 28.41 7.96
C ASN A 227 7.12 29.78 8.65
N LYS A 228 6.24 29.89 9.65
CA LYS A 228 6.03 31.12 10.44
C LYS A 228 6.32 30.96 11.94
N VAL A 229 7.02 29.88 12.32
CA VAL A 229 7.56 29.72 13.69
C VAL A 229 9.05 29.49 13.62
#